data_52070f122269fe387076b4094f817e35
#
_entry.id   52070f122269fe387076b4094f817e35
#
_cell.length_a   1.000
_cell.length_b   1.000
_cell.length_c   1.000
_cell.angle_alpha   90.00
_cell.angle_beta   90.00
_cell.angle_gamma   90.00
#
_symmetry.space_group_name_H-M   'P 1'
#
loop_
_entity.id
_entity.type
_entity.pdbx_description
1 polymer ?
#
loop_
_entity_poly.entity_id
_entity_poly.type
_entity_poly.pdbx_seq_one_letter_code
_entity_poly.pdbx_strand_id
1 'polypeptide(L)'
;MIINKNSKFALVGHGFGLFHLFNEIVKKKLTRPIIITHEKKYHLRDLKQNKNDISIYRDISTLQKKTKIYYVKNFNYNTVKDILKKNKIDYIFSCSSRFIFKKDIINIFKNKIFNIHGSLLPEGRAGSYSYRIFNAKYFCASTIHMIDQGIDSGKIILQTKKIKISKSSTPYNYLVQSCKCSLSLIKKFVNNISHNKKFNVKVQNCEKFTHLPRFYTDIMGAIDWNWNGRFIDQFIKGCSKPYSGAFCLFRHFP
;
A
#
# COMPACT_ATOMS: atom_id res chain seq x y z
N MET A 1 16.59 -15.24 2.35
CA MET A 1 17.21 -14.07 1.67
C MET A 1 17.74 -13.12 2.73
N ILE A 2 18.88 -12.52 2.54
CA ILE A 2 19.44 -11.47 3.42
C ILE A 2 19.46 -10.16 2.63
N ILE A 3 19.01 -9.07 3.23
CA ILE A 3 19.20 -7.70 2.74
C ILE A 3 20.30 -7.10 3.59
N ASN A 4 21.42 -6.74 2.96
CA ASN A 4 22.57 -6.21 3.67
C ASN A 4 22.27 -4.81 4.24
N LYS A 5 22.66 -4.56 5.50
CA LYS A 5 22.46 -3.27 6.18
C LYS A 5 23.14 -2.08 5.48
N ASN A 6 24.21 -2.34 4.72
CA ASN A 6 24.95 -1.32 3.97
C ASN A 6 24.39 -1.05 2.58
N SER A 7 23.33 -1.77 2.18
CA SER A 7 22.69 -1.58 0.86
C SER A 7 22.10 -0.18 0.71
N LYS A 8 22.02 0.27 -0.53
CA LYS A 8 21.39 1.54 -0.91
C LYS A 8 19.96 1.31 -1.34
N PHE A 9 19.03 2.11 -0.82
CA PHE A 9 17.60 1.95 -1.00
C PHE A 9 16.99 3.12 -1.77
N ALA A 10 16.03 2.81 -2.65
CA ALA A 10 15.06 3.75 -3.17
C ALA A 10 13.69 3.44 -2.58
N LEU A 11 13.02 4.45 -2.01
CA LEU A 11 11.64 4.36 -1.57
C LEU A 11 10.74 4.90 -2.65
N VAL A 12 9.72 4.15 -3.03
CA VAL A 12 8.81 4.50 -4.13
C VAL A 12 7.38 4.58 -3.62
N GLY A 13 6.71 5.72 -3.87
CA GLY A 13 5.32 5.91 -3.45
C GLY A 13 5.10 7.16 -2.62
N HIS A 14 4.19 7.12 -1.64
CA HIS A 14 3.80 8.29 -0.86
C HIS A 14 3.14 7.95 0.49
N GLY A 15 2.76 9.01 1.21
CA GLY A 15 1.86 8.92 2.38
C GLY A 15 2.47 8.25 3.61
N PHE A 16 1.57 7.72 4.45
CA PHE A 16 1.88 7.22 5.79
C PHE A 16 3.00 6.16 5.81
N GLY A 17 2.84 5.10 5.00
CA GLY A 17 3.77 3.97 5.02
C GLY A 17 5.17 4.36 4.57
N LEU A 18 5.30 5.13 3.48
CA LEU A 18 6.60 5.58 2.99
C LEU A 18 7.29 6.51 3.99
N PHE A 19 6.56 7.45 4.58
CA PHE A 19 7.08 8.36 5.59
C PHE A 19 7.67 7.59 6.79
N HIS A 20 6.94 6.62 7.31
CA HIS A 20 7.39 5.81 8.44
C HIS A 20 8.54 4.87 8.07
N LEU A 21 8.54 4.30 6.86
CA LEU A 21 9.65 3.48 6.38
C LEU A 21 10.94 4.29 6.30
N PHE A 22 10.89 5.52 5.76
CA PHE A 22 12.02 6.42 5.73
C PHE A 22 12.59 6.70 7.14
N ASN A 23 11.69 7.08 8.07
CA ASN A 23 12.11 7.42 9.43
C ASN A 23 12.69 6.21 10.19
N GLU A 24 12.14 5.00 10.00
CA GLU A 24 12.70 3.79 10.62
C GLU A 24 14.07 3.44 10.05
N ILE A 25 14.29 3.58 8.73
CA ILE A 25 15.61 3.39 8.10
C ILE A 25 16.65 4.34 8.71
N VAL A 26 16.31 5.63 8.81
CA VAL A 26 17.20 6.64 9.39
C VAL A 26 17.44 6.39 10.88
N LYS A 27 16.40 6.04 11.64
CA LYS A 27 16.49 5.70 13.06
C LYS A 27 17.43 4.53 13.33
N LYS A 28 17.44 3.54 12.46
CA LYS A 28 18.33 2.36 12.54
C LYS A 28 19.73 2.60 11.94
N LYS A 29 20.06 3.85 11.60
CA LYS A 29 21.34 4.25 11.02
C LYS A 29 21.74 3.46 9.76
N LEU A 30 20.77 3.00 8.99
CA LEU A 30 20.99 2.40 7.68
C LEU A 30 21.30 3.49 6.64
N THR A 31 21.80 3.10 5.47
CA THR A 31 22.04 4.03 4.36
C THR A 31 20.79 4.84 4.06
N ARG A 32 20.93 6.17 4.10
CA ARG A 32 19.79 7.08 3.86
C ARG A 32 19.23 6.89 2.46
N PRO A 33 17.94 6.55 2.32
CA PRO A 33 17.35 6.25 1.03
C PRO A 33 17.04 7.52 0.24
N ILE A 34 17.01 7.41 -1.10
CA ILE A 34 16.34 8.40 -1.96
C ILE A 34 14.86 8.10 -2.03
N ILE A 35 14.04 9.10 -2.38
CA ILE A 35 12.60 8.92 -2.60
C ILE A 35 12.28 9.22 -4.07
N ILE A 36 11.49 8.35 -4.69
CA ILE A 36 10.93 8.55 -6.03
C ILE A 36 9.41 8.50 -5.90
N THR A 37 8.75 9.56 -6.31
CA THR A 37 7.30 9.70 -6.12
C THR A 37 6.63 10.33 -7.35
N HIS A 38 5.30 10.32 -7.37
CA HIS A 38 4.51 10.94 -8.41
C HIS A 38 4.53 12.47 -8.34
N GLU A 39 3.98 13.12 -9.37
CA GLU A 39 3.99 14.58 -9.52
C GLU A 39 3.37 15.30 -8.32
N LYS A 40 3.87 16.49 -8.00
CA LYS A 40 3.47 17.30 -6.85
C LYS A 40 1.95 17.56 -6.78
N LYS A 41 1.28 17.69 -7.94
CA LYS A 41 -0.18 17.93 -7.99
C LYS A 41 -1.00 16.85 -7.26
N TYR A 42 -0.54 15.59 -7.30
CA TYR A 42 -1.22 14.49 -6.61
C TYR A 42 -0.98 14.53 -5.10
N HIS A 43 0.20 14.97 -4.66
CA HIS A 43 0.46 15.18 -3.23
C HIS A 43 -0.39 16.29 -2.65
N LEU A 44 -0.54 17.41 -3.38
CA LEU A 44 -1.41 18.51 -2.97
C LEU A 44 -2.87 18.07 -2.85
N ARG A 45 -3.35 17.26 -3.79
CA ARG A 45 -4.69 16.67 -3.73
C ARG A 45 -4.84 15.76 -2.51
N ASP A 46 -3.89 14.85 -2.30
CA ASP A 46 -3.94 13.90 -1.19
C ASP A 46 -3.84 14.63 0.17
N LEU A 47 -3.05 15.69 0.26
CA LEU A 47 -2.97 16.55 1.42
C LEU A 47 -4.32 17.24 1.70
N LYS A 48 -4.97 17.79 0.66
CA LYS A 48 -6.28 18.43 0.77
C LYS A 48 -7.35 17.45 1.26
N GLN A 49 -7.34 16.21 0.72
CA GLN A 49 -8.32 15.17 1.09
C GLN A 49 -8.13 14.60 2.49
N ASN A 50 -6.87 14.50 2.96
CA ASN A 50 -6.52 13.86 4.24
C ASN A 50 -5.99 14.88 5.26
N LYS A 51 -6.32 16.16 5.08
CA LYS A 51 -5.85 17.26 5.92
C LYS A 51 -6.05 16.95 7.40
N ASN A 52 -4.95 17.01 8.16
CA ASN A 52 -4.90 16.78 9.61
C ASN A 52 -5.09 15.34 10.11
N ASP A 53 -5.37 14.34 9.26
CA ASP A 53 -5.46 12.97 9.72
C ASP A 53 -4.09 12.27 9.68
N ILE A 54 -3.34 12.49 10.75
CA ILE A 54 -2.01 11.90 10.92
C ILE A 54 -2.00 10.38 11.10
N SER A 55 -3.16 9.77 11.33
CA SER A 55 -3.29 8.32 11.52
C SER A 55 -3.23 7.55 10.21
N ILE A 56 -3.55 8.20 9.09
CA ILE A 56 -3.61 7.59 7.75
C ILE A 56 -2.75 8.29 6.71
N TYR A 57 -2.35 9.54 6.96
CA TYR A 57 -1.58 10.34 6.00
C TYR A 57 -0.38 11.04 6.64
N ARG A 58 0.71 11.11 5.90
CA ARG A 58 1.92 11.90 6.22
C ARG A 58 2.44 12.53 4.94
N ASP A 59 2.67 13.83 4.99
CA ASP A 59 3.26 14.53 3.87
C ASP A 59 4.76 14.25 3.76
N ILE A 60 5.13 13.56 2.67
CA ILE A 60 6.53 13.21 2.40
C ILE A 60 7.37 14.41 1.96
N SER A 61 6.76 15.53 1.55
CA SER A 61 7.50 16.75 1.18
C SER A 61 8.32 17.28 2.35
N THR A 62 7.87 17.04 3.58
CA THR A 62 8.60 17.39 4.81
C THR A 62 9.96 16.67 4.94
N LEU A 63 10.18 15.61 4.16
CA LEU A 63 11.42 14.88 4.12
C LEU A 63 12.47 15.50 3.17
N GLN A 64 12.12 16.53 2.37
CA GLN A 64 13.03 17.16 1.41
C GLN A 64 14.31 17.68 2.04
N LYS A 65 14.24 18.21 3.27
CA LYS A 65 15.43 18.65 4.02
C LYS A 65 16.34 17.49 4.46
N LYS A 66 15.84 16.26 4.40
CA LYS A 66 16.53 15.06 4.89
C LYS A 66 17.07 14.17 3.79
N THR A 67 16.47 14.21 2.58
CA THR A 67 16.88 13.37 1.45
C THR A 67 16.44 13.94 0.11
N LYS A 68 17.01 13.41 -0.98
CA LYS A 68 16.58 13.75 -2.36
C LYS A 68 15.24 13.11 -2.67
N ILE A 69 14.27 13.92 -3.10
CA ILE A 69 12.97 13.48 -3.58
C ILE A 69 12.87 13.78 -5.08
N TYR A 70 12.65 12.74 -5.88
CA TYR A 70 12.45 12.83 -7.31
C TYR A 70 10.96 12.71 -7.62
N TYR A 71 10.38 13.75 -8.20
CA TYR A 71 9.00 13.76 -8.66
C TYR A 71 8.97 13.34 -10.13
N VAL A 72 8.28 12.23 -10.43
CA VAL A 72 8.26 11.66 -11.79
C VAL A 72 6.84 11.38 -12.25
N LYS A 73 6.60 11.53 -13.56
CA LYS A 73 5.31 11.26 -14.17
C LYS A 73 5.07 9.75 -14.33
N ASN A 74 6.12 9.00 -14.64
CA ASN A 74 6.06 7.55 -14.81
C ASN A 74 7.37 6.91 -14.31
N PHE A 75 7.25 5.84 -13.49
CA PHE A 75 8.41 5.15 -12.93
C PHE A 75 9.23 4.38 -13.97
N ASN A 76 8.64 4.01 -15.08
CA ASN A 76 9.29 3.17 -16.10
C ASN A 76 10.09 3.97 -17.15
N TYR A 77 10.21 5.29 -17.00
CA TYR A 77 11.02 6.10 -17.90
C TYR A 77 12.52 5.85 -17.73
N ASN A 78 13.29 6.01 -18.79
CA ASN A 78 14.74 5.88 -18.75
C ASN A 78 15.39 6.82 -17.73
N THR A 79 14.86 8.04 -17.57
CA THR A 79 15.30 9.00 -16.55
C THR A 79 15.25 8.40 -15.12
N VAL A 80 14.29 7.53 -14.81
CA VAL A 80 14.23 6.85 -13.52
C VAL A 80 15.29 5.76 -13.44
N LYS A 81 15.52 5.01 -14.53
CA LYS A 81 16.61 4.02 -14.60
C LYS A 81 17.97 4.68 -14.35
N ASP A 82 18.18 5.88 -14.93
CA ASP A 82 19.40 6.68 -14.74
C ASP A 82 19.53 7.17 -13.30
N ILE A 83 18.44 7.64 -12.68
CA ILE A 83 18.42 8.01 -11.26
C ILE A 83 18.83 6.82 -10.37
N LEU A 84 18.25 5.64 -10.61
CA LEU A 84 18.55 4.42 -9.84
C LEU A 84 20.01 4.00 -10.02
N LYS A 85 20.52 4.01 -11.26
CA LYS A 85 21.92 3.70 -11.60
C LYS A 85 22.89 4.68 -10.97
N LYS A 86 22.67 6.00 -11.18
CA LYS A 86 23.52 7.08 -10.61
C LYS A 86 23.64 7.00 -9.09
N ASN A 87 22.54 6.64 -8.40
CA ASN A 87 22.54 6.49 -6.95
C ASN A 87 22.99 5.10 -6.49
N LYS A 88 23.38 4.20 -7.42
CA LYS A 88 23.81 2.82 -7.13
C LYS A 88 22.81 2.09 -6.22
N ILE A 89 21.52 2.11 -6.58
CA ILE A 89 20.45 1.53 -5.77
C ILE A 89 20.50 0.00 -5.86
N ASP A 90 20.51 -0.65 -4.70
CA ASP A 90 20.49 -2.12 -4.58
C ASP A 90 19.08 -2.67 -4.48
N TYR A 91 18.20 -1.99 -3.74
CA TYR A 91 16.82 -2.42 -3.48
C TYR A 91 15.82 -1.27 -3.60
N ILE A 92 14.62 -1.63 -4.04
CA ILE A 92 13.48 -0.71 -4.14
C ILE A 92 12.40 -1.16 -3.16
N PHE A 93 11.92 -0.24 -2.32
CA PHE A 93 10.80 -0.46 -1.43
C PHE A 93 9.62 0.41 -1.85
N SER A 94 8.56 -0.25 -2.31
CA SER A 94 7.30 0.39 -2.72
C SER A 94 6.33 0.47 -1.55
N CYS A 95 5.69 1.62 -1.37
CA CYS A 95 4.67 1.81 -0.35
C CYS A 95 3.61 2.81 -0.85
N SER A 96 2.36 2.38 -0.99
CA SER A 96 1.27 3.20 -1.52
C SER A 96 1.61 3.83 -2.87
N SER A 97 2.35 3.13 -3.70
CA SER A 97 2.77 3.62 -5.02
C SER A 97 1.59 3.68 -5.98
N ARG A 98 1.56 4.77 -6.77
CA ARG A 98 0.64 4.90 -7.92
C ARG A 98 1.25 4.34 -9.21
N PHE A 99 2.50 3.88 -9.16
CA PHE A 99 3.20 3.33 -10.31
C PHE A 99 2.99 1.82 -10.42
N ILE A 100 2.83 1.36 -11.65
CA ILE A 100 2.91 -0.05 -12.01
C ILE A 100 4.34 -0.30 -12.50
N PHE A 101 5.04 -1.23 -11.88
CA PHE A 101 6.38 -1.63 -12.28
C PHE A 101 6.29 -2.53 -13.52
N LYS A 102 6.89 -2.10 -14.64
CA LYS A 102 6.92 -2.88 -15.87
C LYS A 102 8.06 -3.91 -15.86
N LYS A 103 7.96 -4.87 -16.78
CA LYS A 103 8.89 -6.01 -16.92
C LYS A 103 10.36 -5.59 -16.91
N ASP A 104 10.71 -4.49 -17.59
CA ASP A 104 12.10 -3.99 -17.67
C ASP A 104 12.69 -3.68 -16.30
N ILE A 105 11.97 -2.91 -15.47
CA ILE A 105 12.41 -2.57 -14.12
C ILE A 105 12.44 -3.81 -13.23
N ILE A 106 11.44 -4.67 -13.35
CA ILE A 106 11.37 -5.92 -12.58
C ILE A 106 12.57 -6.82 -12.92
N ASN A 107 12.97 -6.91 -14.19
CA ASN A 107 14.12 -7.70 -14.60
C ASN A 107 15.46 -7.13 -14.11
N ILE A 108 15.64 -5.78 -14.18
CA ILE A 108 16.85 -5.12 -13.67
C ILE A 108 17.02 -5.36 -12.17
N PHE A 109 15.93 -5.28 -11.41
CA PHE A 109 15.91 -5.47 -9.96
C PHE A 109 15.28 -6.80 -9.55
N LYS A 110 15.56 -7.89 -10.28
CA LYS A 110 14.99 -9.21 -10.01
C LYS A 110 15.14 -9.60 -8.54
N ASN A 111 13.99 -9.89 -7.89
CA ASN A 111 13.92 -10.21 -6.45
C ASN A 111 14.41 -9.10 -5.49
N LYS A 112 14.55 -7.86 -5.95
CA LYS A 112 15.03 -6.72 -5.16
C LYS A 112 14.03 -5.57 -5.07
N ILE A 113 12.80 -5.76 -5.57
CA ILE A 113 11.69 -4.81 -5.43
C ILE A 113 10.69 -5.41 -4.48
N PHE A 114 10.34 -4.68 -3.42
CA PHE A 114 9.39 -5.11 -2.39
C PHE A 114 8.24 -4.12 -2.31
N ASN A 115 7.04 -4.63 -2.07
CA ASN A 115 5.86 -3.81 -1.79
C ASN A 115 5.36 -4.04 -0.37
N ILE A 116 5.01 -2.95 0.31
CA ILE A 116 4.32 -2.98 1.60
C ILE A 116 2.84 -2.87 1.31
N HIS A 117 2.14 -4.00 1.41
CA HIS A 117 0.74 -4.15 1.07
C HIS A 117 -0.13 -4.18 2.33
N GLY A 118 -1.18 -3.34 2.38
CA GLY A 118 -2.08 -3.18 3.53
C GLY A 118 -3.08 -4.31 3.70
N SER A 119 -2.73 -5.55 3.33
CA SER A 119 -3.61 -6.69 3.34
C SER A 119 -2.85 -7.98 3.62
N LEU A 120 -3.56 -9.03 4.04
CA LEU A 120 -3.02 -10.39 4.11
C LEU A 120 -3.02 -11.00 2.71
N LEU A 121 -1.85 -11.41 2.23
CA LEU A 121 -1.70 -12.16 1.00
C LEU A 121 -1.67 -13.67 1.27
N PRO A 122 -2.22 -14.49 0.35
CA PRO A 122 -2.84 -14.17 -0.95
C PRO A 122 -4.31 -13.75 -0.86
N GLU A 123 -4.95 -13.76 0.30
CA GLU A 123 -6.40 -13.55 0.52
C GLU A 123 -6.90 -12.13 0.13
N GLY A 124 -6.03 -11.16 -0.07
CA GLY A 124 -6.43 -9.76 -0.27
C GLY A 124 -5.59 -9.03 -1.31
N ARG A 125 -5.36 -9.62 -2.48
CA ARG A 125 -4.72 -8.93 -3.60
C ARG A 125 -5.58 -7.77 -4.08
N ALA A 126 -4.95 -6.71 -4.58
CA ALA A 126 -5.54 -5.43 -4.95
C ALA A 126 -6.19 -4.61 -3.81
N GLY A 127 -6.63 -5.24 -2.73
CA GLY A 127 -6.77 -4.62 -1.41
C GLY A 127 -7.96 -3.69 -1.16
N SER A 128 -9.10 -3.81 -1.87
CA SER A 128 -10.28 -2.98 -1.60
C SER A 128 -10.90 -3.26 -0.22
N TYR A 129 -11.07 -2.22 0.59
CA TYR A 129 -11.74 -2.33 1.90
C TYR A 129 -13.25 -2.56 1.76
N SER A 130 -13.90 -1.97 0.75
CA SER A 130 -15.33 -2.18 0.47
C SER A 130 -15.66 -3.66 0.30
N TYR A 131 -14.93 -4.36 -0.57
CA TYR A 131 -15.14 -5.79 -0.77
C TYR A 131 -14.86 -6.64 0.47
N ARG A 132 -13.98 -6.20 1.38
CA ARG A 132 -13.79 -6.90 2.65
C ARG A 132 -15.02 -6.81 3.53
N ILE A 133 -15.67 -5.65 3.56
CA ILE A 133 -16.91 -5.43 4.31
C ILE A 133 -18.04 -6.24 3.65
N PHE A 134 -18.19 -6.18 2.34
CA PHE A 134 -19.20 -6.94 1.60
C PHE A 134 -19.07 -8.46 1.83
N ASN A 135 -17.84 -8.95 1.93
CA ASN A 135 -17.53 -10.37 2.16
C ASN A 135 -17.37 -10.72 3.65
N ALA A 136 -17.79 -9.87 4.58
CA ALA A 136 -17.69 -10.08 6.03
C ALA A 136 -16.29 -10.48 6.52
N LYS A 137 -15.22 -9.95 5.92
CA LYS A 137 -13.82 -10.23 6.29
C LYS A 137 -13.33 -9.25 7.36
N TYR A 138 -13.77 -9.40 8.59
CA TYR A 138 -13.53 -8.47 9.71
C TYR A 138 -12.15 -8.66 10.36
N PHE A 139 -11.10 -8.47 9.60
CA PHE A 139 -9.73 -8.44 10.08
C PHE A 139 -8.84 -7.56 9.22
N CYS A 140 -7.75 -7.06 9.81
CA CYS A 140 -6.66 -6.37 9.12
C CYS A 140 -5.36 -7.14 9.28
N ALA A 141 -4.48 -6.98 8.31
CA ALA A 141 -3.11 -7.45 8.31
C ALA A 141 -2.31 -6.64 7.29
N SER A 142 -0.99 -6.77 7.31
CA SER A 142 -0.11 -6.22 6.27
C SER A 142 0.91 -7.26 5.85
N THR A 143 1.34 -7.17 4.60
CA THR A 143 2.31 -8.08 3.98
C THR A 143 3.42 -7.29 3.30
N ILE A 144 4.66 -7.70 3.48
CA ILE A 144 5.77 -7.32 2.60
C ILE A 144 6.02 -8.48 1.65
N HIS A 145 5.95 -8.21 0.37
CA HIS A 145 6.17 -9.20 -0.68
C HIS A 145 7.10 -8.65 -1.78
N MET A 146 7.70 -9.53 -2.55
CA MET A 146 8.42 -9.16 -3.77
C MET A 146 7.43 -8.69 -4.83
N ILE A 147 7.84 -7.77 -5.69
CA ILE A 147 7.08 -7.41 -6.89
C ILE A 147 7.50 -8.33 -8.02
N ASP A 148 6.53 -8.94 -8.67
CA ASP A 148 6.62 -9.67 -9.92
C ASP A 148 5.69 -9.05 -10.98
N GLN A 149 5.42 -9.76 -12.07
CA GLN A 149 4.58 -9.25 -13.17
C GLN A 149 3.08 -9.30 -12.85
N GLY A 150 2.67 -10.03 -11.83
CA GLY A 150 1.28 -10.12 -11.40
C GLY A 150 0.90 -9.08 -10.33
N ILE A 151 -0.39 -8.92 -10.09
CA ILE A 151 -0.89 -8.01 -9.06
C ILE A 151 -0.75 -8.68 -7.70
N ASP A 152 0.16 -8.15 -6.86
CA ASP A 152 0.43 -8.61 -5.49
C ASP A 152 0.68 -10.13 -5.39
N SER A 153 1.25 -10.76 -6.45
CA SER A 153 1.44 -12.21 -6.58
C SER A 153 2.81 -12.70 -6.11
N GLY A 154 3.77 -11.79 -5.93
CA GLY A 154 5.14 -12.14 -5.63
C GLY A 154 5.35 -12.77 -4.26
N LYS A 155 6.52 -13.38 -4.09
CA LYS A 155 6.88 -14.13 -2.87
C LYS A 155 6.79 -13.28 -1.62
N ILE A 156 6.20 -13.82 -0.56
CA ILE A 156 6.03 -13.16 0.74
C ILE A 156 7.33 -13.20 1.52
N ILE A 157 7.70 -12.03 2.09
CA ILE A 157 8.90 -11.84 2.92
C ILE A 157 8.53 -11.78 4.39
N LEU A 158 7.46 -11.04 4.72
CA LEU A 158 7.02 -10.85 6.08
C LEU A 158 5.53 -10.51 6.10
N GLN A 159 4.83 -10.98 7.13
CA GLN A 159 3.41 -10.68 7.36
C GLN A 159 3.14 -10.43 8.84
N THR A 160 2.12 -9.60 9.12
CA THR A 160 1.54 -9.52 10.45
C THR A 160 0.56 -10.67 10.68
N LYS A 161 0.23 -10.95 11.93
CA LYS A 161 -0.95 -11.76 12.27
C LYS A 161 -2.24 -11.02 11.85
N LYS A 162 -3.34 -11.77 11.69
CA LYS A 162 -4.68 -11.20 11.53
C LYS A 162 -5.09 -10.49 12.82
N ILE A 163 -5.50 -9.23 12.73
CA ILE A 163 -6.05 -8.45 13.84
C ILE A 163 -7.54 -8.29 13.57
N LYS A 164 -8.37 -8.82 14.47
CA LYS A 164 -9.83 -8.67 14.38
C LYS A 164 -10.23 -7.21 14.51
N ILE A 165 -11.26 -6.81 13.78
CA ILE A 165 -11.90 -5.50 13.86
C ILE A 165 -13.42 -5.69 14.02
N SER A 166 -14.11 -4.65 14.45
CA SER A 166 -15.56 -4.70 14.65
C SER A 166 -16.32 -4.99 13.35
N LYS A 167 -17.46 -5.67 13.46
CA LYS A 167 -18.43 -5.85 12.35
C LYS A 167 -19.06 -4.53 11.90
N SER A 168 -19.06 -3.51 12.75
CA SER A 168 -19.49 -2.15 12.42
C SER A 168 -18.43 -1.29 11.74
N SER A 169 -17.25 -1.85 11.46
CA SER A 169 -16.12 -1.11 10.87
C SER A 169 -16.44 -0.63 9.46
N THR A 170 -16.07 0.61 9.21
CA THR A 170 -16.14 1.28 7.90
C THR A 170 -14.79 1.13 7.16
N PRO A 171 -14.70 1.48 5.86
CA PRO A 171 -13.43 1.52 5.14
C PRO A 171 -12.36 2.39 5.82
N TYR A 172 -12.76 3.47 6.48
CA TYR A 172 -11.86 4.31 7.27
C TYR A 172 -11.23 3.53 8.45
N ASN A 173 -12.03 2.76 9.19
CA ASN A 173 -11.52 1.94 10.29
C ASN A 173 -10.52 0.88 9.78
N TYR A 174 -10.81 0.26 8.63
CA TYR A 174 -9.86 -0.65 7.96
C TYR A 174 -8.56 0.05 7.59
N LEU A 175 -8.65 1.27 7.02
CA LEU A 175 -7.48 2.07 6.63
C LEU A 175 -6.60 2.38 7.84
N VAL A 176 -7.19 2.91 8.93
CA VAL A 176 -6.47 3.22 10.17
C VAL A 176 -5.79 1.97 10.73
N GLN A 177 -6.52 0.86 10.83
CA GLN A 177 -5.96 -0.38 11.37
C GLN A 177 -4.88 -0.98 10.44
N SER A 178 -5.05 -0.88 9.12
CA SER A 178 -4.02 -1.30 8.15
C SER A 178 -2.75 -0.46 8.25
N CYS A 179 -2.87 0.85 8.50
CA CYS A 179 -1.73 1.72 8.79
C CYS A 179 -0.96 1.27 10.04
N LYS A 180 -1.67 0.91 11.12
CA LYS A 180 -1.06 0.36 12.35
C LYS A 180 -0.35 -0.96 12.08
N CYS A 181 -0.98 -1.88 11.33
CA CYS A 181 -0.36 -3.13 10.92
C CYS A 181 0.91 -2.90 10.09
N SER A 182 0.84 -2.00 9.10
CA SER A 182 1.97 -1.65 8.24
C SER A 182 3.12 -1.04 9.03
N LEU A 183 2.83 -0.16 9.99
CA LEU A 183 3.86 0.44 10.85
C LEU A 183 4.60 -0.63 11.68
N SER A 184 3.86 -1.55 12.31
CA SER A 184 4.46 -2.67 13.06
C SER A 184 5.34 -3.54 12.16
N LEU A 185 4.86 -3.82 10.94
CA LEU A 185 5.57 -4.62 9.96
C LEU A 185 6.85 -3.93 9.48
N ILE A 186 6.79 -2.62 9.18
CA ILE A 186 7.91 -1.77 8.79
C ILE A 186 9.01 -1.80 9.87
N LYS A 187 8.63 -1.58 11.13
CA LYS A 187 9.57 -1.62 12.27
C LYS A 187 10.31 -2.96 12.34
N LYS A 188 9.57 -4.07 12.25
CA LYS A 188 10.14 -5.42 12.25
C LYS A 188 11.05 -5.66 11.04
N PHE A 189 10.62 -5.24 9.84
CA PHE A 189 11.36 -5.40 8.61
C PHE A 189 12.70 -4.65 8.64
N VAL A 190 12.68 -3.37 8.98
CA VAL A 190 13.88 -2.53 9.06
C VAL A 190 14.82 -3.00 10.18
N ASN A 191 14.25 -3.45 11.32
CA ASN A 191 15.06 -4.05 12.38
C ASN A 191 15.77 -5.33 11.93
N ASN A 192 15.11 -6.18 11.13
CA ASN A 192 15.74 -7.37 10.57
C ASN A 192 16.88 -7.01 9.60
N ILE A 193 16.71 -5.98 8.76
CA ILE A 193 17.77 -5.48 7.87
C ILE A 193 18.97 -4.98 8.69
N SER A 194 18.73 -4.16 9.72
CA SER A 194 19.81 -3.57 10.53
C SER A 194 20.68 -4.61 11.26
N HIS A 195 20.17 -5.83 11.44
CA HIS A 195 20.88 -6.95 12.05
C HIS A 195 21.28 -8.05 11.02
N ASN A 196 21.17 -7.76 9.71
CA ASN A 196 21.42 -8.74 8.64
C ASN A 196 20.68 -10.09 8.82
N LYS A 197 19.48 -10.06 9.40
CA LYS A 197 18.70 -11.27 9.64
C LYS A 197 18.20 -11.88 8.34
N LYS A 198 18.20 -13.21 8.27
CA LYS A 198 17.64 -13.96 7.13
C LYS A 198 16.11 -13.87 7.13
N PHE A 199 15.54 -13.49 5.99
CA PHE A 199 14.10 -13.56 5.72
C PHE A 199 13.73 -14.93 5.12
N ASN A 200 12.67 -15.54 5.65
CA ASN A 200 12.08 -16.74 5.09
C ASN A 200 11.11 -16.36 3.99
N VAL A 201 11.51 -16.59 2.75
CA VAL A 201 10.73 -16.27 1.56
C VAL A 201 9.72 -17.38 1.31
N LYS A 202 8.42 -17.03 1.20
CA LYS A 202 7.33 -17.98 0.98
C LYS A 202 6.66 -17.71 -0.36
N VAL A 203 6.45 -18.75 -1.16
CA VAL A 203 5.59 -18.69 -2.36
C VAL A 203 4.14 -18.56 -1.90
N GLN A 204 3.35 -17.76 -2.62
CA GLN A 204 1.92 -17.65 -2.34
C GLN A 204 1.18 -18.89 -2.84
N ASN A 205 0.24 -19.42 -2.04
CA ASN A 205 -0.68 -20.45 -2.51
C ASN A 205 -1.77 -19.82 -3.38
N CYS A 206 -1.78 -20.20 -4.67
CA CYS A 206 -2.72 -19.65 -5.65
C CYS A 206 -4.17 -20.10 -5.43
N GLU A 207 -4.41 -21.25 -4.76
CA GLU A 207 -5.77 -21.71 -4.45
C GLU A 207 -6.50 -20.80 -3.44
N LYS A 208 -5.75 -20.09 -2.59
CA LYS A 208 -6.28 -19.14 -1.59
C LYS A 208 -6.36 -17.71 -2.11
N PHE A 209 -6.17 -17.52 -3.39
CA PHE A 209 -6.18 -16.21 -4.01
C PHE A 209 -7.58 -15.58 -4.04
N THR A 210 -7.69 -14.34 -3.59
CA THR A 210 -8.88 -13.50 -3.78
C THR A 210 -8.43 -12.16 -4.36
N HIS A 211 -8.96 -11.81 -5.51
CA HIS A 211 -8.76 -10.51 -6.13
C HIS A 211 -9.88 -9.57 -5.68
N LEU A 212 -9.50 -8.47 -5.01
CA LEU A 212 -10.42 -7.44 -4.54
C LEU A 212 -10.12 -6.15 -5.31
N PRO A 213 -10.71 -5.95 -6.51
CA PRO A 213 -10.43 -4.78 -7.35
C PRO A 213 -10.83 -3.48 -6.64
N ARG A 214 -10.44 -2.35 -7.23
CA ARG A 214 -10.87 -1.07 -6.71
C ARG A 214 -12.38 -0.90 -6.91
N PHE A 215 -13.08 -0.53 -5.84
CA PHE A 215 -14.50 -0.19 -5.87
C PHE A 215 -14.65 1.33 -5.98
N TYR A 216 -15.35 1.79 -7.01
CA TYR A 216 -15.59 3.22 -7.28
C TYR A 216 -17.01 3.55 -6.84
N THR A 217 -17.18 4.10 -5.65
CA THR A 217 -18.49 4.37 -5.04
C THR A 217 -19.33 5.34 -5.86
N ASP A 218 -18.72 6.30 -6.55
CA ASP A 218 -19.39 7.28 -7.39
C ASP A 218 -20.12 6.65 -8.60
N ILE A 219 -19.72 5.45 -9.01
CA ILE A 219 -20.28 4.73 -10.16
C ILE A 219 -21.01 3.47 -9.69
N MET A 220 -20.41 2.75 -8.74
CA MET A 220 -20.83 1.41 -8.32
C MET A 220 -21.63 1.43 -7.01
N GLY A 221 -21.82 2.61 -6.40
CA GLY A 221 -22.42 2.75 -5.07
C GLY A 221 -23.96 2.82 -5.06
N ALA A 222 -24.65 2.53 -6.20
CA ALA A 222 -26.09 2.48 -6.26
C ALA A 222 -26.64 1.29 -5.44
N ILE A 223 -27.62 1.57 -4.57
CA ILE A 223 -28.30 0.54 -3.77
C ILE A 223 -29.34 -0.14 -4.65
N ASP A 224 -29.29 -1.47 -4.71
CA ASP A 224 -30.41 -2.28 -5.21
C ASP A 224 -31.29 -2.69 -4.01
N TRP A 225 -32.47 -2.17 -3.96
CA TRP A 225 -33.42 -2.41 -2.87
C TRP A 225 -34.01 -3.83 -2.84
N ASN A 226 -33.76 -4.64 -3.87
CA ASN A 226 -34.09 -6.06 -3.89
C ASN A 226 -33.11 -6.92 -3.05
N TRP A 227 -31.97 -6.36 -2.65
CA TRP A 227 -31.05 -7.07 -1.77
C TRP A 227 -31.67 -7.27 -0.38
N ASN A 228 -31.22 -8.32 0.33
CA ASN A 228 -31.61 -8.48 1.72
C ASN A 228 -31.04 -7.34 2.59
N GLY A 229 -31.79 -6.95 3.63
CA GLY A 229 -31.44 -5.80 4.48
C GLY A 229 -30.05 -5.90 5.12
N ARG A 230 -29.58 -7.11 5.45
CA ARG A 230 -28.21 -7.31 6.00
C ARG A 230 -27.14 -6.94 4.98
N PHE A 231 -27.33 -7.29 3.71
CA PHE A 231 -26.36 -6.94 2.67
C PHE A 231 -26.43 -5.45 2.33
N ILE A 232 -27.63 -4.84 2.33
CA ILE A 232 -27.80 -3.39 2.17
C ILE A 232 -27.01 -2.64 3.26
N ASP A 233 -27.14 -3.05 4.52
CA ASP A 233 -26.37 -2.47 5.63
C ASP A 233 -24.85 -2.59 5.42
N GLN A 234 -24.36 -3.77 5.01
CA GLN A 234 -22.95 -3.98 4.68
C GLN A 234 -22.50 -3.14 3.49
N PHE A 235 -23.34 -2.98 2.47
CA PHE A 235 -23.05 -2.20 1.28
C PHE A 235 -22.91 -0.71 1.61
N ILE A 236 -23.88 -0.15 2.37
CA ILE A 236 -23.82 1.24 2.84
C ILE A 236 -22.55 1.48 3.66
N LYS A 237 -22.22 0.58 4.60
CA LYS A 237 -20.98 0.64 5.38
C LYS A 237 -19.74 0.59 4.49
N GLY A 238 -19.70 -0.33 3.53
CA GLY A 238 -18.57 -0.49 2.62
C GLY A 238 -18.36 0.68 1.66
N CYS A 239 -19.39 1.46 1.41
CA CYS A 239 -19.34 2.68 0.60
C CYS A 239 -19.03 3.96 1.42
N SER A 240 -19.05 3.89 2.75
CA SER A 240 -18.89 5.04 3.63
C SER A 240 -17.45 5.60 3.62
N LYS A 241 -17.21 6.69 4.36
CA LYS A 241 -15.90 7.37 4.44
C LYS A 241 -14.71 6.40 4.50
N PRO A 242 -13.65 6.67 3.74
CA PRO A 242 -13.30 7.90 2.99
C PRO A 242 -13.90 7.99 1.58
N TYR A 243 -14.85 7.14 1.22
CA TYR A 243 -15.54 7.13 -0.07
C TYR A 243 -16.76 8.06 -0.04
N SER A 244 -17.37 8.27 -1.22
CA SER A 244 -18.47 9.23 -1.43
C SER A 244 -19.78 8.81 -0.77
N GLY A 245 -19.94 7.53 -0.43
CA GLY A 245 -21.16 6.95 0.11
C GLY A 245 -21.89 6.06 -0.90
N ALA A 246 -22.88 5.30 -0.40
CA ALA A 246 -23.86 4.65 -1.24
C ALA A 246 -24.95 5.67 -1.62
N PHE A 247 -25.64 5.45 -2.73
CA PHE A 247 -26.68 6.35 -3.23
C PHE A 247 -27.86 5.57 -3.81
N CYS A 248 -29.02 6.25 -3.92
CA CYS A 248 -30.23 5.74 -4.55
C CYS A 248 -30.44 6.41 -5.89
N LEU A 249 -30.94 5.65 -6.86
CA LEU A 249 -31.44 6.18 -8.13
C LEU A 249 -32.95 6.39 -8.00
N PHE A 250 -33.40 7.64 -8.10
CA PHE A 250 -34.82 7.94 -8.19
C PHE A 250 -35.19 8.12 -9.66
N ARG A 251 -36.20 7.39 -10.11
CA ARG A 251 -36.86 7.74 -11.36
C ARG A 251 -37.91 8.82 -11.03
N HIS A 252 -37.73 10.02 -11.56
CA HIS A 252 -38.88 10.91 -11.70
C HIS A 252 -39.81 10.26 -12.71
N PHE A 253 -40.94 9.78 -12.25
CA PHE A 253 -42.06 9.58 -13.14
C PHE A 253 -42.65 10.97 -13.41
N PRO A 254 -42.90 11.32 -14.72
CA PRO A 254 -43.53 12.57 -15.04
C PRO A 254 -44.98 12.59 -14.50
#